data_e0ab6f62dc4b7d15322580bfa688ce75
#
_entry.id   e0ab6f62dc4b7d15322580bfa688ce75
#
_cell.length_a   1.000
_cell.length_b   1.000
_cell.length_c   1.000
_cell.angle_alpha   90.00
_cell.angle_beta   90.00
_cell.angle_gamma   90.00
#
_symmetry.space_group_name_H-M   'P 1'
#
loop_
_entity.id
_entity.type
_entity.pdbx_description
1 polymer ?
#
loop_
_entity_poly.entity_id
_entity_poly.type
_entity_poly.pdbx_seq_one_letter_code
_entity_poly.pdbx_strand_id
1 'polypeptide(L)'
;AGLISRAVGNQLTCVFVDQGLMRKDAGDFVEKTFTSLFDMHFVRVNCQEHFLECLKGVTEPEQKRKIIGTEFYKVFWDEVRRQGGQDAFFAQGTIYPDCIESGKGNADKIKTHHNKVKMPEDVKFLDIIEPLSSLFKDEVRRVGEQLGIPKELVWRQPFPGPGLGVRIIGEVTAEKVKILQEADWVLRDEMAKNGYEHQMAQFFCVLPGVSTVGVMGDHRTYDHLLAIRAVTTDDFMTAD
;
A
#
# COMPACT_ATOMS: atom_id res chain seq x y z
N ALA A 1 4.06 -6.04 11.87
CA ALA A 1 4.25 -5.08 12.96
C ALA A 1 3.60 -5.57 14.26
N GLY A 2 2.27 -5.75 14.35
CA GLY A 2 1.57 -6.10 15.60
C GLY A 2 2.09 -7.35 16.31
N LEU A 3 2.37 -8.42 15.58
CA LEU A 3 2.92 -9.67 16.14
C LEU A 3 4.31 -9.43 16.78
N ILE A 4 5.18 -8.70 16.09
CA ILE A 4 6.53 -8.40 16.58
C ILE A 4 6.45 -7.46 17.77
N SER A 5 5.60 -6.45 17.74
CA SER A 5 5.41 -5.54 18.90
C SER A 5 4.97 -6.31 20.16
N ARG A 6 4.12 -7.33 20.02
CA ARG A 6 3.76 -8.19 21.18
C ARG A 6 4.95 -8.97 21.74
N ALA A 7 5.95 -9.28 20.91
CA ALA A 7 7.13 -10.01 21.35
C ALA A 7 8.22 -9.12 21.95
N VAL A 8 8.45 -7.93 21.36
CA VAL A 8 9.62 -7.09 21.71
C VAL A 8 9.26 -5.67 22.16
N GLY A 9 7.97 -5.31 22.13
CA GLY A 9 7.49 -4.00 22.60
C GLY A 9 8.12 -2.84 21.85
N ASN A 10 8.55 -1.85 22.60
CA ASN A 10 9.15 -0.59 22.12
C ASN A 10 10.52 -0.75 21.42
N GLN A 11 11.09 -1.95 21.38
CA GLN A 11 12.29 -2.22 20.56
C GLN A 11 11.95 -2.27 19.07
N LEU A 12 10.64 -2.38 18.70
CA LEU A 12 10.20 -2.34 17.33
C LEU A 12 10.08 -0.89 16.84
N THR A 13 10.82 -0.54 15.80
CA THR A 13 10.59 0.69 15.02
C THR A 13 9.85 0.37 13.74
N CYS A 14 8.69 0.99 13.55
CA CYS A 14 7.89 0.88 12.34
C CYS A 14 8.01 2.16 11.52
N VAL A 15 8.57 2.07 10.33
CA VAL A 15 8.65 3.20 9.39
C VAL A 15 7.49 3.13 8.40
N PHE A 16 6.63 4.13 8.42
CA PHE A 16 5.54 4.31 7.47
C PHE A 16 5.88 5.43 6.48
N VAL A 17 6.13 5.08 5.24
CA VAL A 17 6.41 6.04 4.16
C VAL A 17 5.08 6.49 3.57
N ASP A 18 4.69 7.73 3.85
CA ASP A 18 3.50 8.34 3.28
C ASP A 18 3.85 9.07 1.98
N GLN A 19 3.65 8.36 0.90
CA GLN A 19 3.94 8.82 -0.46
C GLN A 19 2.82 9.70 -1.07
N GLY A 20 1.74 9.98 -0.33
CA GLY A 20 0.60 10.77 -0.81
C GLY A 20 -0.33 10.05 -1.79
N LEU A 21 0.03 8.84 -2.22
CA LEU A 21 -0.75 8.04 -3.17
C LEU A 21 -1.62 6.99 -2.49
N MET A 22 -1.79 7.13 -1.18
CA MET A 22 -2.65 6.26 -0.38
C MET A 22 -4.12 6.69 -0.50
N ARG A 23 -5.03 5.85 -0.02
CA ARG A 23 -6.44 6.20 0.14
C ARG A 23 -6.57 7.41 1.07
N LYS A 24 -7.67 8.15 0.94
CA LYS A 24 -8.00 9.25 1.85
C LYS A 24 -7.86 8.80 3.31
N ASP A 25 -7.20 9.62 4.11
CA ASP A 25 -6.97 9.44 5.56
C ASP A 25 -6.29 8.12 5.98
N ALA A 26 -5.78 7.34 5.00
CA ALA A 26 -5.20 6.03 5.29
C ALA A 26 -3.96 6.10 6.19
N GLY A 27 -3.12 7.12 6.04
CA GLY A 27 -1.95 7.35 6.88
C GLY A 27 -2.33 7.61 8.33
N ASP A 28 -3.25 8.53 8.55
CA ASP A 28 -3.74 8.92 9.89
C ASP A 28 -4.43 7.74 10.59
N PHE A 29 -5.21 6.98 9.84
CA PHE A 29 -5.89 5.79 10.36
C PHE A 29 -4.90 4.70 10.79
N VAL A 30 -3.88 4.43 9.98
CA VAL A 30 -2.84 3.44 10.30
C VAL A 30 -2.03 3.89 11.53
N GLU A 31 -1.53 5.12 11.54
CA GLU A 31 -0.77 5.69 12.63
C GLU A 31 -1.55 5.61 13.93
N LYS A 32 -2.76 6.17 13.98
CA LYS A 32 -3.63 6.17 15.15
C LYS A 32 -3.92 4.74 15.64
N THR A 33 -4.22 3.82 14.73
CA THR A 33 -4.56 2.45 15.11
C THR A 33 -3.37 1.72 15.72
N PHE A 34 -2.21 1.78 15.06
CA PHE A 34 -1.05 1.02 15.52
C PHE A 34 -0.45 1.61 16.79
N THR A 35 -0.40 2.92 16.93
CA THR A 35 0.11 3.58 18.16
C THR A 35 -0.82 3.42 19.36
N SER A 36 -2.14 3.21 19.13
CA SER A 36 -3.08 2.96 20.21
C SER A 36 -3.13 1.50 20.68
N LEU A 37 -2.82 0.54 19.80
CA LEU A 37 -2.94 -0.89 20.09
C LEU A 37 -1.64 -1.55 20.52
N PHE A 38 -0.51 -1.00 20.11
CA PHE A 38 0.79 -1.64 20.24
C PHE A 38 1.85 -0.69 20.79
N ASP A 39 2.68 -1.22 21.67
CA ASP A 39 3.87 -0.52 22.15
C ASP A 39 4.99 -0.67 21.13
N MET A 40 5.15 0.36 20.28
CA MET A 40 6.18 0.41 19.23
C MET A 40 6.61 1.85 18.96
N HIS A 41 7.82 2.03 18.47
CA HIS A 41 8.23 3.31 17.92
C HIS A 41 7.71 3.46 16.49
N PHE A 42 6.68 4.30 16.29
CA PHE A 42 6.08 4.55 14.98
C PHE A 42 6.64 5.84 14.38
N VAL A 43 7.21 5.74 13.19
CA VAL A 43 7.79 6.85 12.44
C VAL A 43 7.03 7.02 11.13
N ARG A 44 6.36 8.16 10.96
CA ARG A 44 5.73 8.52 9.69
C ARG A 44 6.62 9.49 8.92
N VAL A 45 7.01 9.09 7.71
CA VAL A 45 7.80 9.92 6.79
C VAL A 45 6.86 10.48 5.73
N ASN A 46 6.58 11.78 5.82
CA ASN A 46 5.69 12.48 4.89
C ASN A 46 6.51 12.97 3.69
N CYS A 47 6.29 12.39 2.52
CA CYS A 47 7.07 12.66 1.31
C CYS A 47 6.23 12.78 0.03
N GLN A 48 4.98 13.25 0.17
CA GLN A 48 4.01 13.39 -0.92
C GLN A 48 4.54 14.27 -2.06
N GLU A 49 5.10 15.43 -1.74
CA GLU A 49 5.64 16.36 -2.74
C GLU A 49 6.79 15.73 -3.54
N HIS A 50 7.67 15.01 -2.84
CA HIS A 50 8.78 14.30 -3.48
C HIS A 50 8.28 13.28 -4.51
N PHE A 51 7.30 12.45 -4.15
CA PHE A 51 6.76 11.46 -5.07
C PHE A 51 6.02 12.08 -6.25
N LEU A 52 5.28 13.16 -6.04
CA LEU A 52 4.62 13.89 -7.12
C LEU A 52 5.63 14.49 -8.10
N GLU A 53 6.72 15.07 -7.62
CA GLU A 53 7.76 15.62 -8.49
C GLU A 53 8.47 14.50 -9.28
N CYS A 54 8.76 13.35 -8.66
CA CYS A 54 9.34 12.19 -9.35
C CYS A 54 8.42 11.60 -10.43
N LEU A 55 7.10 11.79 -10.31
CA LEU A 55 6.10 11.29 -11.25
C LEU A 55 5.69 12.30 -12.33
N LYS A 56 6.23 13.51 -12.29
CA LYS A 56 5.91 14.57 -13.23
C LYS A 56 6.25 14.17 -14.67
N GLY A 57 5.27 14.29 -15.55
CA GLY A 57 5.39 13.88 -16.96
C GLY A 57 5.41 12.37 -17.21
N VAL A 58 5.33 11.54 -16.17
CA VAL A 58 5.33 10.08 -16.31
C VAL A 58 3.92 9.57 -16.53
N THR A 59 3.68 8.99 -17.72
CA THR A 59 2.35 8.49 -18.11
C THR A 59 2.24 6.97 -18.10
N GLU A 60 3.34 6.27 -18.40
CA GLU A 60 3.38 4.81 -18.49
C GLU A 60 3.23 4.12 -17.13
N PRO A 61 2.27 3.19 -16.96
CA PRO A 61 1.99 2.54 -15.68
C PRO A 61 3.19 1.80 -15.09
N GLU A 62 3.97 1.12 -15.93
CA GLU A 62 5.13 0.36 -15.47
C GLU A 62 6.29 1.26 -15.04
N GLN A 63 6.45 2.42 -15.69
CA GLN A 63 7.43 3.43 -15.26
C GLN A 63 7.02 4.04 -13.92
N LYS A 64 5.75 4.38 -13.74
CA LYS A 64 5.24 4.86 -12.44
C LYS A 64 5.53 3.87 -11.33
N ARG A 65 5.24 2.60 -11.56
CA ARG A 65 5.47 1.52 -10.60
C ARG A 65 6.94 1.40 -10.21
N LYS A 66 7.85 1.47 -11.19
CA LYS A 66 9.30 1.44 -10.95
C LYS A 66 9.77 2.66 -10.14
N ILE A 67 9.33 3.85 -10.53
CA ILE A 67 9.71 5.10 -9.84
C ILE A 67 9.21 5.05 -8.40
N ILE A 68 7.92 4.78 -8.19
CA ILE A 68 7.33 4.73 -6.85
C ILE A 68 8.04 3.68 -5.98
N GLY A 69 8.30 2.49 -6.53
CA GLY A 69 9.02 1.45 -5.81
C GLY A 69 10.45 1.84 -5.45
N THR A 70 11.19 2.44 -6.39
CA THR A 70 12.57 2.87 -6.17
C THR A 70 12.65 3.98 -5.13
N GLU A 71 11.81 5.02 -5.26
CA GLU A 71 11.81 6.16 -4.33
C GLU A 71 11.31 5.75 -2.94
N PHE A 72 10.33 4.83 -2.86
CA PHE A 72 9.89 4.28 -1.58
C PHE A 72 11.06 3.67 -0.80
N TYR A 73 11.89 2.86 -1.46
CA TYR A 73 13.03 2.25 -0.78
C TYR A 73 14.12 3.26 -0.43
N LYS A 74 14.39 4.26 -1.27
CA LYS A 74 15.33 5.33 -0.93
C LYS A 74 14.91 6.04 0.35
N VAL A 75 13.67 6.51 0.39
CA VAL A 75 13.10 7.19 1.58
C VAL A 75 13.13 6.29 2.81
N PHE A 76 12.77 5.02 2.64
CA PHE A 76 12.79 4.04 3.73
C PHE A 76 14.21 3.82 4.27
N TRP A 77 15.20 3.64 3.39
CA TRP A 77 16.59 3.41 3.80
C TRP A 77 17.22 4.66 4.43
N ASP A 78 16.88 5.84 3.95
CA ASP A 78 17.34 7.09 4.55
C ASP A 78 16.79 7.24 5.98
N GLU A 79 15.54 6.87 6.20
CA GLU A 79 14.97 6.88 7.54
C GLU A 79 15.60 5.81 8.44
N VAL A 80 15.85 4.60 7.93
CA VAL A 80 16.55 3.54 8.68
C VAL A 80 17.93 4.02 9.15
N ARG A 81 18.70 4.68 8.26
CA ARG A 81 20.00 5.29 8.65
C ARG A 81 19.84 6.33 9.74
N ARG A 82 18.84 7.20 9.63
CA ARG A 82 18.55 8.25 10.61
C ARG A 82 18.19 7.68 11.97
N GLN A 83 17.51 6.55 12.01
CA GLN A 83 17.15 5.85 13.24
C GLN A 83 18.30 4.99 13.83
N GLY A 84 19.46 4.96 13.21
CA GLY A 84 20.59 4.15 13.69
C GLY A 84 20.40 2.64 13.47
N GLY A 85 19.58 2.24 12.48
CA GLY A 85 19.18 0.85 12.27
C GLY A 85 20.25 -0.08 11.68
N GLN A 86 21.53 0.28 11.70
CA GLN A 86 22.60 -0.54 11.11
C GLN A 86 22.85 -1.85 11.86
N ASP A 87 22.54 -1.90 13.16
CA ASP A 87 22.71 -3.10 14.00
C ASP A 87 21.33 -3.69 14.40
N ALA A 88 20.33 -3.52 13.57
CA ALA A 88 18.97 -3.98 13.82
C ALA A 88 18.63 -5.22 12.98
N PHE A 89 17.57 -5.90 13.33
CA PHE A 89 16.92 -6.90 12.50
C PHE A 89 15.94 -6.22 11.55
N PHE A 90 15.88 -6.67 10.31
CA PHE A 90 14.87 -6.20 9.35
C PHE A 90 13.67 -7.14 9.33
N ALA A 91 12.49 -6.63 9.65
CA ALA A 91 11.27 -7.42 9.66
C ALA A 91 10.46 -7.25 8.36
N GLN A 92 10.13 -8.36 7.72
CA GLN A 92 9.31 -8.41 6.52
C GLN A 92 8.01 -9.17 6.76
N GLY A 93 6.95 -8.75 6.05
CA GLY A 93 5.63 -9.38 6.10
C GLY A 93 5.43 -10.47 5.04
N THR A 94 6.48 -11.16 4.63
CA THR A 94 6.44 -12.29 3.70
C THR A 94 5.49 -13.36 4.21
N ILE A 95 4.62 -13.87 3.35
CA ILE A 95 3.68 -14.96 3.64
C ILE A 95 4.03 -16.20 2.82
N TYR A 96 3.44 -17.34 3.16
CA TYR A 96 3.78 -18.61 2.52
C TYR A 96 3.66 -18.62 0.98
N PRO A 97 2.61 -18.06 0.35
CA PRO A 97 2.55 -17.95 -1.11
C PRO A 97 3.73 -17.21 -1.72
N ASP A 98 4.22 -16.13 -1.09
CA ASP A 98 5.38 -15.37 -1.58
C ASP A 98 6.65 -16.24 -1.60
N CYS A 99 6.78 -17.17 -0.64
CA CYS A 99 7.89 -18.13 -0.57
C CYS A 99 7.84 -19.16 -1.69
N ILE A 100 6.63 -19.61 -2.08
CA ILE A 100 6.45 -20.58 -3.17
C ILE A 100 6.74 -19.95 -4.52
N GLU A 101 6.19 -18.78 -4.77
CA GLU A 101 6.37 -18.04 -6.03
C GLU A 101 7.84 -17.63 -6.27
N SER A 102 8.59 -17.44 -5.19
CA SER A 102 10.02 -17.09 -5.24
C SER A 102 10.94 -18.25 -5.63
N GLY A 103 10.44 -19.50 -5.68
CA GLY A 103 11.20 -20.70 -6.01
C GLY A 103 12.18 -21.12 -4.92
N LYS A 104 12.15 -22.38 -4.52
CA LYS A 104 13.07 -22.97 -3.54
C LYS A 104 14.51 -22.88 -4.05
N GLY A 105 15.37 -22.12 -3.40
CA GLY A 105 16.80 -22.25 -3.60
C GLY A 105 17.63 -21.05 -3.17
N ASN A 106 18.35 -21.25 -2.09
CA ASN A 106 19.47 -20.49 -1.54
C ASN A 106 19.21 -19.09 -0.97
N ALA A 107 19.74 -18.87 0.22
CA ALA A 107 19.72 -17.64 1.02
C ALA A 107 20.19 -16.35 0.30
N ASP A 108 20.81 -16.47 -0.88
CA ASP A 108 21.22 -15.34 -1.73
C ASP A 108 20.10 -14.75 -2.58
N LYS A 109 18.89 -15.30 -2.47
CA LYS A 109 17.74 -14.82 -3.18
C LYS A 109 16.71 -14.28 -2.19
N ILE A 110 17.07 -13.24 -1.45
CA ILE A 110 16.12 -12.28 -0.90
C ILE A 110 15.44 -11.65 -2.12
N LYS A 111 14.51 -12.39 -2.66
CA LYS A 111 14.07 -12.18 -4.04
C LYS A 111 12.58 -12.34 -4.10
N THR A 112 12.10 -11.38 -4.57
CA THR A 112 12.20 -10.76 -5.87
C THR A 112 11.01 -10.94 -6.75
N HIS A 113 9.81 -11.20 -6.33
CA HIS A 113 8.71 -11.10 -7.29
C HIS A 113 7.82 -9.87 -7.09
N HIS A 114 7.84 -9.23 -5.93
CA HIS A 114 7.19 -7.93 -5.73
C HIS A 114 8.13 -6.76 -5.44
N ASN A 115 9.42 -7.01 -5.10
CA ASN A 115 10.37 -5.96 -4.74
C ASN A 115 11.78 -6.25 -5.29
N LYS A 116 12.02 -5.89 -6.54
CA LYS A 116 13.36 -5.95 -7.18
C LYS A 116 14.31 -4.83 -6.75
N VAL A 117 14.04 -4.12 -5.68
CA VAL A 117 14.95 -3.08 -5.22
C VAL A 117 16.01 -3.73 -4.33
N LYS A 118 17.24 -3.70 -4.79
CA LYS A 118 18.38 -4.18 -4.01
C LYS A 118 18.52 -3.32 -2.75
N MET A 119 18.79 -3.98 -1.63
CA MET A 119 19.23 -3.30 -0.42
C MET A 119 20.52 -2.54 -0.74
N PRO A 120 20.67 -1.26 -0.33
CA PRO A 120 21.92 -0.52 -0.51
C PRO A 120 23.09 -1.25 0.17
N GLU A 121 24.28 -1.17 -0.42
CA GLU A 121 25.46 -1.87 0.09
C GLU A 121 25.92 -1.36 1.46
N ASP A 122 25.57 -0.13 1.78
CA ASP A 122 25.89 0.54 3.05
C ASP A 122 24.88 0.24 4.17
N VAL A 123 23.74 -0.39 3.85
CA VAL A 123 22.74 -0.80 4.86
C VAL A 123 22.91 -2.30 5.14
N LYS A 124 23.30 -2.61 6.36
CA LYS A 124 23.47 -3.98 6.83
C LYS A 124 22.60 -4.20 8.06
N PHE A 125 21.74 -5.18 7.98
CA PHE A 125 21.01 -5.70 9.12
C PHE A 125 21.71 -6.92 9.69
N LEU A 126 21.46 -7.21 10.97
CA LEU A 126 21.94 -8.42 11.61
C LEU A 126 21.35 -9.66 10.94
N ASP A 127 20.04 -9.63 10.68
CA ASP A 127 19.34 -10.68 9.97
C ASP A 127 17.95 -10.20 9.52
N ILE A 128 17.25 -11.00 8.73
CA ILE A 128 15.87 -10.75 8.30
C ILE A 128 14.91 -11.66 9.05
N ILE A 129 13.87 -11.06 9.63
CA ILE A 129 12.82 -11.76 10.37
C ILE A 129 11.54 -11.78 9.55
N GLU A 130 11.05 -12.97 9.23
CA GLU A 130 9.83 -13.21 8.44
C GLU A 130 8.82 -14.07 9.24
N PRO A 131 8.17 -13.52 10.25
CA PRO A 131 7.37 -14.30 11.21
C PRO A 131 6.08 -14.86 10.62
N LEU A 132 5.72 -14.48 9.41
CA LEU A 132 4.50 -14.91 8.73
C LEU A 132 4.77 -15.85 7.55
N SER A 133 6.04 -16.21 7.28
CA SER A 133 6.46 -16.96 6.09
C SER A 133 5.89 -18.37 5.96
N SER A 134 5.38 -18.93 7.05
CA SER A 134 4.71 -20.25 7.09
C SER A 134 3.18 -20.15 7.02
N LEU A 135 2.60 -18.93 6.97
CA LEU A 135 1.16 -18.73 7.05
C LEU A 135 0.57 -18.33 5.70
N PHE A 136 -0.63 -18.84 5.43
CA PHE A 136 -1.46 -18.36 4.34
C PHE A 136 -2.16 -17.04 4.71
N LYS A 137 -2.64 -16.30 3.70
CA LYS A 137 -3.25 -14.99 3.88
C LYS A 137 -4.42 -14.98 4.86
N ASP A 138 -5.23 -16.03 4.84
CA ASP A 138 -6.39 -16.17 5.75
C ASP A 138 -5.97 -16.46 7.20
N GLU A 139 -4.88 -17.19 7.37
CA GLU A 139 -4.29 -17.43 8.69
C GLU A 139 -3.69 -16.14 9.27
N VAL A 140 -3.00 -15.35 8.43
CA VAL A 140 -2.49 -14.03 8.81
C VAL A 140 -3.63 -13.10 9.24
N ARG A 141 -4.78 -13.13 8.57
CA ARG A 141 -5.96 -12.37 8.97
C ARG A 141 -6.49 -12.80 10.33
N ARG A 142 -6.61 -14.10 10.58
CA ARG A 142 -7.03 -14.64 11.90
C ARG A 142 -6.06 -14.22 13.01
N VAL A 143 -4.75 -14.25 12.74
CA VAL A 143 -3.75 -13.73 13.69
C VAL A 143 -3.96 -12.23 13.92
N GLY A 144 -4.25 -11.46 12.89
CA GLY A 144 -4.56 -10.04 13.02
C GLY A 144 -5.75 -9.78 13.94
N GLU A 145 -6.83 -10.53 13.79
CA GLU A 145 -8.01 -10.43 14.66
C GLU A 145 -7.69 -10.82 16.11
N GLN A 146 -6.92 -11.87 16.33
CA GLN A 146 -6.49 -12.28 17.68
C GLN A 146 -5.58 -11.26 18.36
N LEU A 147 -4.83 -10.48 17.59
CA LEU A 147 -4.02 -9.37 18.09
C LEU A 147 -4.86 -8.11 18.42
N GLY A 148 -6.16 -8.12 18.13
CA GLY A 148 -7.06 -7.01 18.37
C GLY A 148 -7.00 -5.93 17.28
N ILE A 149 -6.44 -6.23 16.12
CA ILE A 149 -6.44 -5.28 14.99
C ILE A 149 -7.88 -5.16 14.46
N PRO A 150 -8.38 -3.93 14.25
CA PRO A 150 -9.74 -3.72 13.74
C PRO A 150 -10.02 -4.49 12.46
N LYS A 151 -11.24 -5.03 12.35
CA LYS A 151 -11.64 -5.82 11.17
C LYS A 151 -11.49 -5.05 9.86
N GLU A 152 -11.74 -3.76 9.86
CA GLU A 152 -11.59 -2.88 8.70
C GLU A 152 -10.15 -2.84 8.16
N LEU A 153 -9.15 -3.06 9.03
CA LEU A 153 -7.75 -3.19 8.62
C LEU A 153 -7.41 -4.61 8.18
N VAL A 154 -7.86 -5.61 8.94
CA VAL A 154 -7.54 -7.02 8.68
C VAL A 154 -8.15 -7.49 7.35
N TRP A 155 -9.42 -7.13 7.10
CA TRP A 155 -10.19 -7.57 5.94
C TRP A 155 -10.25 -6.54 4.82
N ARG A 156 -9.48 -5.45 4.93
CA ARG A 156 -9.46 -4.45 3.87
C ARG A 156 -9.13 -5.06 2.52
N GLN A 157 -9.77 -4.56 1.50
CA GLN A 157 -9.51 -4.98 0.14
C GLN A 157 -8.05 -4.73 -0.27
N PRO A 158 -7.50 -5.57 -1.17
CA PRO A 158 -6.16 -5.38 -1.71
C PRO A 158 -5.95 -3.96 -2.24
N PHE A 159 -4.79 -3.41 -1.93
CA PHE A 159 -4.39 -2.10 -2.42
C PHE A 159 -2.98 -2.20 -3.02
N PRO A 160 -2.76 -1.70 -4.24
CA PRO A 160 -1.48 -1.86 -4.91
C PRO A 160 -0.37 -1.08 -4.19
N GLY A 161 0.86 -1.61 -4.20
CA GLY A 161 2.03 -0.93 -3.64
C GLY A 161 2.25 0.48 -4.17
N PRO A 162 2.10 0.74 -5.50
CA PRO A 162 2.16 2.09 -6.06
C PRO A 162 0.97 2.99 -5.71
N GLY A 163 0.02 2.52 -4.92
CA GLY A 163 -1.14 3.29 -4.49
C GLY A 163 -2.06 3.69 -5.64
N LEU A 164 -2.67 4.86 -5.50
CA LEU A 164 -3.56 5.44 -6.51
C LEU A 164 -2.84 5.86 -7.79
N GLY A 165 -1.51 5.99 -7.77
CA GLY A 165 -0.73 6.40 -8.93
C GLY A 165 -0.93 5.53 -10.17
N VAL A 166 -1.18 4.22 -10.01
CA VAL A 166 -1.47 3.30 -11.13
C VAL A 166 -2.95 3.25 -11.51
N ARG A 167 -3.82 3.89 -10.74
CA ARG A 167 -5.25 4.05 -11.06
C ARG A 167 -5.56 5.39 -11.75
N ILE A 168 -4.55 6.23 -11.96
CA ILE A 168 -4.61 7.44 -12.76
C ILE A 168 -3.94 7.14 -14.09
N ILE A 169 -4.71 7.09 -15.18
CA ILE A 169 -4.16 6.93 -16.53
C ILE A 169 -3.62 8.29 -17.00
N GLY A 170 -2.42 8.30 -17.57
CA GLY A 170 -1.71 9.53 -17.88
C GLY A 170 -0.92 10.07 -16.68
N GLU A 171 -0.58 11.35 -16.67
CA GLU A 171 0.22 11.99 -15.63
C GLU A 171 -0.50 12.03 -14.27
N VAL A 172 0.27 11.77 -13.20
CA VAL A 172 -0.20 11.85 -11.82
C VAL A 172 0.02 13.28 -11.30
N THR A 173 -1.05 13.94 -10.89
CA THR A 173 -1.01 15.29 -10.28
C THR A 173 -1.69 15.26 -8.91
N ALA A 174 -1.35 16.22 -8.04
CA ALA A 174 -1.98 16.35 -6.73
C ALA A 174 -3.51 16.46 -6.84
N GLU A 175 -4.01 17.20 -7.83
CA GLU A 175 -5.44 17.35 -8.09
C GLU A 175 -6.11 16.04 -8.43
N LYS A 176 -5.55 15.27 -9.38
CA LYS A 176 -6.08 13.95 -9.78
C LYS A 176 -6.04 12.94 -8.65
N VAL A 177 -4.98 12.97 -7.83
CA VAL A 177 -4.90 12.12 -6.64
C VAL A 177 -6.02 12.46 -5.68
N LYS A 178 -6.26 13.74 -5.39
CA LYS A 178 -7.33 14.18 -4.51
C LYS A 178 -8.72 13.77 -5.03
N ILE A 179 -8.98 13.99 -6.32
CA ILE A 179 -10.25 13.55 -6.95
C ILE A 179 -10.46 12.04 -6.76
N LEU A 180 -9.41 11.26 -7.03
CA LEU A 180 -9.49 9.82 -6.93
C LEU A 180 -9.61 9.32 -5.47
N GLN A 181 -8.99 10.02 -4.51
CA GLN A 181 -9.14 9.75 -3.08
C GLN A 181 -10.59 9.95 -2.63
N GLU A 182 -11.22 11.07 -3.01
CA GLU A 182 -12.61 11.35 -2.68
C GLU A 182 -13.56 10.34 -3.35
N ALA A 183 -13.34 10.04 -4.62
CA ALA A 183 -14.16 9.07 -5.36
C ALA A 183 -14.06 7.64 -4.79
N ASP A 184 -12.84 7.18 -4.47
CA ASP A 184 -12.61 5.86 -3.84
C ASP A 184 -13.27 5.80 -2.45
N TRP A 185 -13.23 6.91 -1.71
CA TRP A 185 -13.88 7.01 -0.40
C TRP A 185 -15.40 6.88 -0.53
N VAL A 186 -16.04 7.64 -1.42
CA VAL A 186 -17.48 7.58 -1.68
C VAL A 186 -17.91 6.18 -2.12
N LEU A 187 -17.18 5.60 -3.08
CA LEU A 187 -17.48 4.24 -3.55
C LEU A 187 -17.43 3.23 -2.41
N ARG A 188 -16.41 3.28 -1.56
CA ARG A 188 -16.25 2.35 -0.45
C ARG A 188 -17.35 2.52 0.62
N ASP A 189 -17.70 3.76 0.92
CA ASP A 189 -18.77 4.09 1.86
C ASP A 189 -20.11 3.54 1.36
N GLU A 190 -20.44 3.73 0.08
CA GLU A 190 -21.66 3.20 -0.53
C GLU A 190 -21.66 1.66 -0.59
N MET A 191 -20.54 1.03 -0.92
CA MET A 191 -20.43 -0.43 -0.92
C MET A 191 -20.62 -1.02 0.48
N ALA A 192 -20.05 -0.39 1.51
CA ALA A 192 -20.23 -0.81 2.90
C ALA A 192 -21.67 -0.64 3.38
N LYS A 193 -22.31 0.53 3.14
CA LYS A 193 -23.71 0.81 3.50
C LYS A 193 -24.69 -0.19 2.89
N ASN A 194 -24.40 -0.66 1.69
CA ASN A 194 -25.28 -1.59 0.98
C ASN A 194 -24.87 -3.07 1.16
N GLY A 195 -23.87 -3.37 2.00
CA GLY A 195 -23.46 -4.73 2.31
C GLY A 195 -22.71 -5.46 1.19
N TYR A 196 -22.19 -4.74 0.18
CA TYR A 196 -21.46 -5.31 -0.94
C TYR A 196 -19.95 -5.45 -0.71
N GLU A 197 -19.44 -4.86 0.36
CA GLU A 197 -18.00 -4.80 0.64
C GLU A 197 -17.31 -6.19 0.65
N HIS A 198 -18.03 -7.21 1.15
CA HIS A 198 -17.51 -8.58 1.25
C HIS A 198 -17.98 -9.51 0.12
N GLN A 199 -18.86 -9.03 -0.77
CA GLN A 199 -19.35 -9.79 -1.90
C GLN A 199 -18.48 -9.62 -3.13
N MET A 200 -17.74 -8.50 -3.21
CA MET A 200 -16.82 -8.21 -4.29
C MET A 200 -15.39 -8.57 -3.90
N ALA A 201 -14.69 -9.33 -4.73
CA ALA A 201 -13.29 -9.64 -4.51
C ALA A 201 -12.43 -8.38 -4.62
N GLN A 202 -12.77 -7.48 -5.54
CA GLN A 202 -12.11 -6.19 -5.70
C GLN A 202 -13.06 -5.15 -6.30
N PHE A 203 -13.04 -3.93 -5.75
CA PHE A 203 -13.68 -2.76 -6.38
C PHE A 203 -12.84 -1.50 -6.14
N PHE A 204 -12.85 -0.60 -7.09
CA PHE A 204 -12.10 0.66 -7.02
C PHE A 204 -12.46 1.63 -8.14
N CYS A 205 -12.09 2.89 -7.96
CA CYS A 205 -12.19 3.93 -8.97
C CYS A 205 -10.91 4.06 -9.78
N VAL A 206 -11.06 4.48 -11.04
CA VAL A 206 -9.98 4.79 -11.98
C VAL A 206 -10.27 6.12 -12.63
N LEU A 207 -9.25 6.96 -12.80
CA LEU A 207 -9.27 8.15 -13.65
C LEU A 207 -8.66 7.80 -15.02
N PRO A 208 -9.44 7.61 -16.09
CA PRO A 208 -8.93 7.18 -17.39
C PRO A 208 -8.23 8.30 -18.19
N GLY A 209 -8.07 9.51 -17.59
CA GLY A 209 -7.38 10.62 -18.25
C GLY A 209 -8.19 11.33 -19.32
N VAL A 210 -9.50 11.09 -19.37
CA VAL A 210 -10.44 11.70 -20.32
C VAL A 210 -11.29 12.70 -19.57
N SER A 211 -11.49 13.88 -20.17
CA SER A 211 -12.47 14.86 -19.72
C SER A 211 -13.72 14.82 -20.61
N THR A 212 -14.86 14.99 -20.00
CA THR A 212 -16.16 15.03 -20.70
C THR A 212 -16.76 16.42 -20.57
N VAL A 213 -17.58 16.77 -21.57
CA VAL A 213 -18.36 18.01 -21.52
C VAL A 213 -19.65 17.74 -20.75
N GLY A 214 -19.82 18.46 -19.65
CA GLY A 214 -21.08 18.51 -18.92
C GLY A 214 -21.76 19.86 -19.10
N VAL A 215 -23.05 19.94 -18.73
CA VAL A 215 -23.82 21.20 -18.67
C VAL A 215 -24.36 21.33 -17.26
N MET A 216 -23.94 22.37 -16.56
CA MET A 216 -24.52 22.75 -15.26
C MET A 216 -25.16 24.13 -15.38
N GLY A 217 -26.50 24.16 -15.39
CA GLY A 217 -27.24 25.38 -15.71
C GLY A 217 -26.93 25.85 -17.13
N ASP A 218 -26.51 27.10 -17.29
CA ASP A 218 -26.20 27.72 -18.59
C ASP A 218 -24.71 27.61 -18.98
N HIS A 219 -23.89 26.89 -18.17
CA HIS A 219 -22.45 26.79 -18.40
C HIS A 219 -22.02 25.38 -18.78
N ARG A 220 -21.07 25.28 -19.73
CA ARG A 220 -20.36 24.04 -20.03
C ARG A 220 -19.31 23.79 -18.97
N THR A 221 -19.28 22.55 -18.47
CA THR A 221 -18.21 22.06 -17.58
C THR A 221 -17.34 21.04 -18.33
N TYR A 222 -16.08 20.93 -17.93
CA TYR A 222 -15.12 19.98 -18.47
C TYR A 222 -14.59 19.16 -17.29
N ASP A 223 -15.32 18.12 -16.93
CA ASP A 223 -15.00 17.32 -15.75
C ASP A 223 -14.27 16.04 -16.14
N HIS A 224 -13.51 15.50 -15.20
CA HIS A 224 -12.84 14.22 -15.38
C HIS A 224 -13.84 13.07 -15.40
N LEU A 225 -13.71 12.18 -16.38
CA LEU A 225 -14.42 10.91 -16.37
C LEU A 225 -13.88 10.03 -15.23
N LEU A 226 -14.75 9.43 -14.46
CA LEU A 226 -14.43 8.43 -13.47
C LEU A 226 -14.99 7.07 -13.92
N ALA A 227 -14.16 6.05 -13.93
CA ALA A 227 -14.58 4.67 -14.16
C ALA A 227 -14.58 3.89 -12.83
N ILE A 228 -15.62 3.10 -12.62
CA ILE A 228 -15.70 2.15 -11.51
C ILE A 228 -15.42 0.76 -12.06
N ARG A 229 -14.50 0.04 -11.42
CA ARG A 229 -14.26 -1.37 -11.66
C ARG A 229 -14.68 -2.15 -10.42
N ALA A 230 -15.56 -3.13 -10.63
CA ALA A 230 -15.97 -4.09 -9.61
C ALA A 230 -15.86 -5.49 -10.20
N VAL A 231 -15.33 -6.44 -9.43
CA VAL A 231 -15.03 -7.79 -9.90
C VAL A 231 -15.41 -8.78 -8.82
N THR A 232 -16.13 -9.83 -9.20
CA THR A 232 -16.32 -11.04 -8.41
C THR A 232 -15.38 -12.12 -8.90
N THR A 233 -14.84 -12.92 -8.02
CA THR A 233 -13.99 -14.08 -8.36
C THR A 233 -13.86 -14.98 -7.15
N ASP A 234 -13.81 -16.26 -7.38
CA ASP A 234 -13.60 -17.26 -6.32
C ASP A 234 -12.11 -17.64 -6.17
N ASP A 235 -11.35 -17.60 -7.25
CA ASP A 235 -9.97 -18.06 -7.33
C ASP A 235 -8.93 -16.98 -7.69
N PHE A 236 -9.36 -15.76 -7.97
CA PHE A 236 -8.54 -14.65 -8.49
C PHE A 236 -7.87 -14.91 -9.85
N MET A 237 -8.21 -16.00 -10.51
CA MET A 237 -7.69 -16.35 -11.84
C MET A 237 -8.72 -16.08 -12.93
N THR A 238 -9.99 -16.33 -12.62
CA THR A 238 -11.12 -15.96 -13.46
C THR A 238 -11.96 -14.89 -12.77
N ALA A 239 -12.53 -13.99 -13.53
CA ALA A 239 -13.28 -12.86 -13.01
C ALA A 239 -14.55 -12.62 -13.82
N ASP A 240 -15.66 -12.38 -13.13
CA ASP A 240 -16.95 -11.94 -13.64
C ASP A 240 -17.24 -10.48 -13.27
#